data_ff62e5575cd66d2be75e39e79c1db9c2
#
_entry.id   ff62e5575cd66d2be75e39e79c1db9c2
#
_cell.length_a   1.000
_cell.length_b   1.000
_cell.length_c   1.000
_cell.angle_alpha   90.00
_cell.angle_beta   90.00
_cell.angle_gamma   90.00
#
_symmetry.space_group_name_H-M   'P 1'
#
loop_
_entity.id
_entity.type
_entity.pdbx_description
1 polymer ?
#
loop_
_entity_poly.entity_id
_entity_poly.type
_entity_poly.pdbx_seq_one_letter_code
_entity_poly.pdbx_strand_id
1 'polypeptide(L)'
;MYKTAIGLNERIHFIGIGGIGMSGLAQVMNTLGFKIQGSDISRSKNVERCKKIGIKIFSSHNKKNINNCTIIVKSSAIRNNNSEIIAAKKRKLTILKRGEMLAHVVSLKKNIVIAGSHGKTTTTSLISKILSEAKLDPTIINGGVINSLNSNARLGKSDWAVLESDESDGSFLNLPINYSVVTNIDKEHIDFYKNFNNLKNSFIKFLNKTPASGKAFVCIDDYQLKKIIPKINKKNFFTYGFSTRANFKIFNAIYKKNYSIFDLRISLPGVKKITIKKIKLNLIGSHNVLNSAASIALCLHIGISINVIKTSLKKFSGIQRRLTKVFKINGREFFDDYAHHPTEIQSVLKSIKITSDKKRRIIAVFQPHRYSRLKLLKNEFASSFKNSDLVILSPVYSAGEKIDKQYDEMNFAKLISRNSKVQVIMIKNEIDLRKFFIKNLLSNEIVICLGAGSISKWVREMNL
;
A
#
# COMPACT_ATOMS: atom_id res chain seq x y z
N MET A 1 8.92 -20.00 19.90
CA MET A 1 9.32 -18.82 20.69
C MET A 1 10.79 -18.52 20.38
N TYR A 2 11.07 -17.66 19.41
CA TYR A 2 12.45 -17.31 19.02
C TYR A 2 12.91 -16.10 19.85
N LYS A 3 13.53 -16.37 20.99
CA LYS A 3 14.21 -15.36 21.81
C LYS A 3 15.71 -15.40 21.56
N THR A 4 16.15 -15.15 20.34
CA THR A 4 17.54 -14.78 20.09
C THR A 4 17.55 -13.33 19.63
N ALA A 5 17.98 -12.44 20.52
CA ALA A 5 18.26 -11.06 20.15
C ALA A 5 19.34 -11.07 19.05
N ILE A 6 19.06 -10.46 17.91
CA ILE A 6 20.03 -10.30 16.83
C ILE A 6 21.06 -9.28 17.29
N GLY A 7 22.32 -9.70 17.41
CA GLY A 7 23.41 -8.84 17.86
C GLY A 7 23.84 -7.84 16.79
N LEU A 8 24.34 -6.67 17.18
CA LEU A 8 24.85 -5.62 16.28
C LEU A 8 26.10 -6.07 15.48
N ASN A 9 26.80 -7.11 15.95
CA ASN A 9 27.97 -7.67 15.26
C ASN A 9 27.60 -8.56 14.06
N GLU A 10 26.33 -8.97 13.97
CA GLU A 10 25.85 -9.80 12.87
C GLU A 10 25.93 -9.04 11.54
N ARG A 11 26.41 -9.72 10.50
CA ARG A 11 26.40 -9.20 9.14
C ARG A 11 25.18 -9.76 8.40
N ILE A 12 24.26 -8.89 8.07
CA ILE A 12 22.96 -9.25 7.53
C ILE A 12 22.89 -8.93 6.04
N HIS A 13 22.56 -9.93 5.24
CA HIS A 13 22.44 -9.79 3.79
C HIS A 13 20.97 -9.86 3.34
N PHE A 14 20.52 -8.81 2.64
CA PHE A 14 19.16 -8.68 2.10
C PHE A 14 19.12 -9.12 0.65
N ILE A 15 18.44 -10.23 0.32
CA ILE A 15 18.23 -10.68 -1.06
C ILE A 15 16.94 -10.07 -1.61
N GLY A 16 17.07 -9.28 -2.70
CA GLY A 16 15.97 -8.47 -3.25
C GLY A 16 15.78 -7.17 -2.45
N ILE A 17 16.88 -6.50 -2.07
CA ILE A 17 16.86 -5.29 -1.22
C ILE A 17 16.12 -4.10 -1.85
N GLY A 18 16.01 -4.04 -3.18
CA GLY A 18 15.32 -2.97 -3.91
C GLY A 18 13.79 -2.99 -3.78
N GLY A 19 13.21 -4.06 -3.26
CA GLY A 19 11.79 -4.10 -2.91
C GLY A 19 11.46 -3.04 -1.86
N ILE A 20 10.27 -2.38 -1.98
CA ILE A 20 9.90 -1.24 -1.11
C ILE A 20 9.98 -1.59 0.39
N GLY A 21 9.39 -2.71 0.81
CA GLY A 21 9.43 -3.15 2.22
C GLY A 21 10.81 -3.65 2.66
N MET A 22 11.60 -4.25 1.75
CA MET A 22 12.97 -4.70 2.03
C MET A 22 13.90 -3.53 2.25
N SER A 23 13.88 -2.54 1.35
CA SER A 23 14.71 -1.33 1.45
C SER A 23 14.39 -0.51 2.70
N GLY A 24 13.11 -0.40 3.05
CA GLY A 24 12.70 0.30 4.28
C GLY A 24 13.25 -0.37 5.53
N LEU A 25 13.12 -1.68 5.64
CA LEU A 25 13.65 -2.44 6.77
C LEU A 25 15.19 -2.35 6.84
N ALA A 26 15.88 -2.49 5.69
CA ALA A 26 17.34 -2.37 5.62
C ALA A 26 17.82 -0.98 6.08
N GLN A 27 17.14 0.10 5.69
CA GLN A 27 17.45 1.47 6.14
C GLN A 27 17.30 1.62 7.66
N VAL A 28 16.20 1.15 8.24
CA VAL A 28 15.97 1.20 9.69
C VAL A 28 17.06 0.42 10.43
N MET A 29 17.39 -0.79 9.98
CA MET A 29 18.42 -1.61 10.62
C MET A 29 19.80 -0.99 10.49
N ASN A 30 20.14 -0.40 9.33
CA ASN A 30 21.40 0.31 9.14
C ASN A 30 21.52 1.51 10.10
N THR A 31 20.43 2.26 10.30
CA THR A 31 20.40 3.39 11.25
C THR A 31 20.51 2.91 12.70
N LEU A 32 20.03 1.69 13.01
CA LEU A 32 20.21 1.05 14.33
C LEU A 32 21.64 0.55 14.56
N GLY A 33 22.53 0.64 13.57
CA GLY A 33 23.93 0.24 13.68
C GLY A 33 24.25 -1.20 13.27
N PHE A 34 23.27 -1.93 12.69
CA PHE A 34 23.53 -3.26 12.13
C PHE A 34 24.39 -3.20 10.88
N LYS A 35 25.25 -4.20 10.68
CA LYS A 35 26.08 -4.33 9.48
C LYS A 35 25.26 -4.89 8.32
N ILE A 36 24.70 -4.01 7.48
CA ILE A 36 23.78 -4.36 6.41
C ILE A 36 24.47 -4.36 5.05
N GLN A 37 24.18 -5.36 4.23
CA GLN A 37 24.45 -5.39 2.80
C GLN A 37 23.30 -6.08 2.06
N GLY A 38 23.27 -6.04 0.73
CA GLY A 38 22.22 -6.72 -0.02
C GLY A 38 22.53 -6.92 -1.50
N SER A 39 21.64 -7.63 -2.18
CA SER A 39 21.67 -7.84 -3.62
C SER A 39 20.32 -7.51 -4.25
N ASP A 40 20.34 -6.93 -5.45
CA ASP A 40 19.17 -6.71 -6.29
C ASP A 40 19.58 -6.58 -7.76
N ILE A 41 18.79 -7.16 -8.65
CA ILE A 41 19.02 -7.07 -10.10
C ILE A 41 18.50 -5.76 -10.70
N SER A 42 17.62 -5.05 -9.99
CA SER A 42 17.03 -3.79 -10.43
C SER A 42 17.90 -2.59 -10.02
N ARG A 43 17.90 -1.55 -10.87
CA ARG A 43 18.49 -0.23 -10.53
C ARG A 43 17.38 0.74 -10.10
N SER A 44 16.63 0.35 -9.05
CA SER A 44 15.49 1.14 -8.59
C SER A 44 15.92 2.32 -7.70
N LYS A 45 15.04 3.32 -7.58
CA LYS A 45 15.24 4.45 -6.64
C LYS A 45 15.42 3.98 -5.19
N ASN A 46 14.87 2.82 -4.83
CA ASN A 46 15.04 2.24 -3.49
C ASN A 46 16.48 1.72 -3.28
N VAL A 47 17.04 1.07 -4.31
CA VAL A 47 18.46 0.64 -4.32
C VAL A 47 19.37 1.86 -4.13
N GLU A 48 19.14 2.93 -4.88
CA GLU A 48 19.94 4.15 -4.79
C GLU A 48 19.83 4.83 -3.41
N ARG A 49 18.64 4.82 -2.78
CA ARG A 49 18.48 5.32 -1.39
C ARG A 49 19.32 4.50 -0.40
N CYS A 50 19.30 3.18 -0.52
CA CYS A 50 20.10 2.32 0.35
C CYS A 50 21.61 2.56 0.17
N LYS A 51 22.08 2.73 -1.08
CA LYS A 51 23.50 3.08 -1.36
C LYS A 51 23.90 4.42 -0.74
N LYS A 52 23.04 5.45 -0.85
CA LYS A 52 23.30 6.80 -0.30
C LYS A 52 23.54 6.82 1.21
N ILE A 53 23.00 5.86 1.95
CA ILE A 53 23.21 5.71 3.40
C ILE A 53 24.30 4.68 3.74
N GLY A 54 25.15 4.32 2.77
CA GLY A 54 26.34 3.48 2.98
C GLY A 54 26.08 1.96 2.93
N ILE A 55 24.89 1.49 2.54
CA ILE A 55 24.63 0.04 2.40
C ILE A 55 25.29 -0.46 1.11
N LYS A 56 26.19 -1.47 1.24
CA LYS A 56 26.80 -2.15 0.10
C LYS A 56 25.76 -3.00 -0.63
N ILE A 57 25.58 -2.75 -1.94
CA ILE A 57 24.60 -3.47 -2.76
C ILE A 57 25.27 -4.08 -3.99
N PHE A 58 25.03 -5.38 -4.17
CA PHE A 58 25.46 -6.15 -5.35
C PHE A 58 24.36 -6.11 -6.42
N SER A 59 24.73 -5.91 -7.68
CA SER A 59 23.81 -5.81 -8.82
C SER A 59 23.36 -7.16 -9.39
N SER A 60 23.83 -8.27 -8.81
CA SER A 60 23.49 -9.63 -9.22
C SER A 60 23.39 -10.56 -8.02
N HIS A 61 22.66 -11.65 -8.17
CA HIS A 61 22.60 -12.71 -7.18
C HIS A 61 23.75 -13.71 -7.39
N ASN A 62 24.74 -13.70 -6.50
CA ASN A 62 25.90 -14.57 -6.57
C ASN A 62 26.23 -15.17 -5.20
N LYS A 63 26.56 -16.47 -5.16
CA LYS A 63 26.95 -17.18 -3.92
C LYS A 63 28.08 -16.50 -3.15
N LYS A 64 28.98 -15.76 -3.82
CA LYS A 64 30.08 -15.02 -3.17
C LYS A 64 29.59 -13.81 -2.36
N ASN A 65 28.42 -13.25 -2.67
CA ASN A 65 27.89 -12.06 -1.98
C ASN A 65 27.66 -12.31 -0.49
N ILE A 66 27.41 -13.55 -0.08
CA ILE A 66 27.07 -13.92 1.29
C ILE A 66 28.25 -14.48 2.10
N ASN A 67 29.48 -14.43 1.57
CA ASN A 67 30.62 -15.12 2.18
C ASN A 67 30.85 -14.78 3.66
N ASN A 68 30.68 -13.53 4.05
CA ASN A 68 30.92 -13.05 5.42
C ASN A 68 29.60 -12.72 6.15
N CYS A 69 28.47 -13.32 5.73
CA CYS A 69 27.17 -13.08 6.34
C CYS A 69 26.80 -14.17 7.33
N THR A 70 26.10 -13.79 8.36
CA THR A 70 25.59 -14.67 9.42
C THR A 70 24.08 -14.85 9.30
N ILE A 71 23.36 -13.82 8.82
CA ILE A 71 21.91 -13.85 8.64
C ILE A 71 21.55 -13.39 7.23
N ILE A 72 20.61 -14.08 6.64
CA ILE A 72 20.02 -13.77 5.33
C ILE A 72 18.58 -13.34 5.53
N VAL A 73 18.21 -12.21 4.94
CA VAL A 73 16.81 -11.75 4.86
C VAL A 73 16.36 -11.83 3.41
N LYS A 74 15.34 -12.64 3.14
CA LYS A 74 14.83 -12.82 1.77
C LYS A 74 13.51 -12.11 1.52
N SER A 75 13.38 -11.51 0.33
CA SER A 75 12.10 -11.04 -0.19
C SER A 75 11.19 -12.22 -0.59
N SER A 76 9.87 -12.05 -0.49
CA SER A 76 8.89 -13.04 -0.98
C SER A 76 8.99 -13.26 -2.51
N ALA A 77 9.49 -12.27 -3.26
CA ALA A 77 9.73 -12.40 -4.70
C ALA A 77 10.93 -13.31 -5.06
N ILE A 78 11.82 -13.62 -4.10
CA ILE A 78 13.00 -14.44 -4.33
C ILE A 78 12.64 -15.93 -4.21
N ARG A 79 12.86 -16.67 -5.31
CA ARG A 79 12.60 -18.11 -5.39
C ARG A 79 13.65 -18.92 -4.63
N ASN A 80 13.30 -20.14 -4.22
CA ASN A 80 14.20 -21.01 -3.46
C ASN A 80 15.40 -21.53 -4.27
N ASN A 81 15.37 -21.45 -5.60
CA ASN A 81 16.46 -21.78 -6.51
C ASN A 81 17.45 -20.63 -6.75
N ASN A 82 17.31 -19.51 -6.05
CA ASN A 82 18.27 -18.40 -6.11
C ASN A 82 19.64 -18.86 -5.58
N SER A 83 20.73 -18.47 -6.26
CA SER A 83 22.11 -18.92 -5.96
C SER A 83 22.56 -18.54 -4.53
N GLU A 84 22.14 -17.38 -4.02
CA GLU A 84 22.43 -16.94 -2.65
C GLU A 84 21.65 -17.75 -1.61
N ILE A 85 20.38 -18.10 -1.89
CA ILE A 85 19.56 -18.95 -1.02
C ILE A 85 20.14 -20.38 -0.95
N ILE A 86 20.52 -20.96 -2.09
CA ILE A 86 21.16 -22.29 -2.13
C ILE A 86 22.45 -22.30 -1.32
N ALA A 87 23.31 -21.29 -1.52
CA ALA A 87 24.56 -21.17 -0.79
C ALA A 87 24.34 -20.96 0.72
N ALA A 88 23.35 -20.14 1.11
CA ALA A 88 23.00 -19.94 2.50
C ALA A 88 22.54 -21.24 3.19
N LYS A 89 21.69 -22.02 2.53
CA LYS A 89 21.26 -23.35 3.03
C LYS A 89 22.43 -24.29 3.19
N LYS A 90 23.33 -24.40 2.18
CA LYS A 90 24.54 -25.23 2.25
C LYS A 90 25.44 -24.86 3.43
N ARG A 91 25.53 -23.56 3.74
CA ARG A 91 26.33 -23.04 4.86
C ARG A 91 25.56 -23.03 6.19
N LYS A 92 24.31 -23.52 6.24
CA LYS A 92 23.44 -23.55 7.44
C LYS A 92 23.23 -22.14 8.05
N LEU A 93 23.23 -21.07 7.22
CA LEU A 93 22.97 -19.72 7.70
C LEU A 93 21.51 -19.55 8.07
N THR A 94 21.22 -18.69 9.03
CA THR A 94 19.86 -18.32 9.40
C THR A 94 19.19 -17.53 8.24
N ILE A 95 18.08 -18.05 7.71
CA ILE A 95 17.33 -17.41 6.62
C ILE A 95 16.00 -16.95 7.19
N LEU A 96 15.79 -15.64 7.24
CA LEU A 96 14.55 -15.01 7.69
C LEU A 96 13.79 -14.40 6.52
N LYS A 97 12.47 -14.47 6.58
CA LYS A 97 11.62 -13.66 5.72
C LYS A 97 11.63 -12.21 6.20
N ARG A 98 11.30 -11.27 5.31
CA ARG A 98 11.20 -9.84 5.64
C ARG A 98 10.35 -9.57 6.89
N GLY A 99 9.16 -10.20 6.99
CA GLY A 99 8.25 -10.02 8.12
C GLY A 99 8.80 -10.56 9.44
N GLU A 100 9.56 -11.66 9.42
CA GLU A 100 10.22 -12.23 10.61
C GLU A 100 11.31 -11.28 11.11
N MET A 101 12.16 -10.76 10.22
CA MET A 101 13.18 -9.77 10.60
C MET A 101 12.54 -8.47 11.11
N LEU A 102 11.46 -8.01 10.48
CA LEU A 102 10.72 -6.84 10.95
C LEU A 102 10.18 -7.05 12.37
N ALA A 103 9.65 -8.23 12.67
CA ALA A 103 9.15 -8.55 14.00
C ALA A 103 10.26 -8.47 15.08
N HIS A 104 11.48 -8.89 14.76
CA HIS A 104 12.63 -8.74 15.65
C HIS A 104 12.96 -7.25 15.92
N VAL A 105 13.01 -6.44 14.87
CA VAL A 105 13.38 -5.01 14.96
C VAL A 105 12.39 -4.22 15.81
N VAL A 106 11.10 -4.56 15.74
CA VAL A 106 10.04 -3.81 16.44
C VAL A 106 9.54 -4.48 17.72
N SER A 107 10.18 -5.58 18.15
CA SER A 107 9.69 -6.38 19.27
C SER A 107 9.52 -5.64 20.60
N LEU A 108 10.33 -4.60 20.84
CA LEU A 108 10.29 -3.77 22.05
C LEU A 108 9.49 -2.48 21.88
N LYS A 109 8.87 -2.25 20.70
CA LYS A 109 8.09 -1.03 20.45
C LYS A 109 6.59 -1.24 20.65
N LYS A 110 5.88 -0.15 20.90
CA LYS A 110 4.40 -0.11 20.88
C LYS A 110 3.94 -0.07 19.42
N ASN A 111 3.57 -1.24 18.88
CA ASN A 111 3.32 -1.42 17.46
C ASN A 111 1.88 -1.13 17.08
N ILE A 112 1.69 -0.21 16.16
CA ILE A 112 0.45 0.01 15.41
C ILE A 112 0.61 -0.68 14.07
N VAL A 113 -0.13 -1.78 13.84
CA VAL A 113 0.01 -2.61 12.64
C VAL A 113 -1.22 -2.44 11.75
N ILE A 114 -1.00 -2.00 10.52
CA ILE A 114 -2.05 -1.76 9.53
C ILE A 114 -2.04 -2.88 8.50
N ALA A 115 -3.16 -3.62 8.41
CA ALA A 115 -3.39 -4.69 7.46
C ALA A 115 -4.65 -4.42 6.61
N GLY A 116 -4.87 -5.24 5.59
CA GLY A 116 -6.00 -5.17 4.67
C GLY A 116 -5.55 -5.20 3.23
N SER A 117 -6.42 -5.54 2.29
CA SER A 117 -6.06 -5.64 0.88
C SER A 117 -5.69 -4.27 0.29
N HIS A 118 -6.49 -3.23 0.56
CA HIS A 118 -6.31 -1.87 0.01
C HIS A 118 -6.25 -0.81 1.11
N GLY A 119 -5.60 0.33 0.85
CA GLY A 119 -5.56 1.47 1.77
C GLY A 119 -4.52 1.41 2.88
N LYS A 120 -3.78 0.30 3.03
CA LYS A 120 -2.72 0.12 4.04
C LYS A 120 -1.74 1.28 4.06
N THR A 121 -1.09 1.55 2.94
CA THR A 121 -0.06 2.58 2.78
C THR A 121 -0.57 3.97 3.17
N THR A 122 -1.78 4.31 2.76
CA THR A 122 -2.39 5.61 3.10
C THR A 122 -2.69 5.72 4.59
N THR A 123 -3.29 4.69 5.17
CA THR A 123 -3.62 4.66 6.61
C THR A 123 -2.36 4.72 7.48
N THR A 124 -1.33 3.95 7.13
CA THR A 124 -0.01 3.98 7.78
C THR A 124 0.60 5.38 7.72
N SER A 125 0.57 6.02 6.55
CA SER A 125 1.10 7.38 6.36
C SER A 125 0.34 8.44 7.15
N LEU A 126 -1.00 8.35 7.21
CA LEU A 126 -1.84 9.28 7.97
C LEU A 126 -1.58 9.15 9.47
N ILE A 127 -1.55 7.93 10.02
CA ILE A 127 -1.22 7.67 11.43
C ILE A 127 0.19 8.19 11.74
N SER A 128 1.17 7.86 10.89
CA SER A 128 2.56 8.32 11.06
C SER A 128 2.66 9.85 11.08
N LYS A 129 1.91 10.54 10.21
CA LYS A 129 1.87 12.00 10.19
C LYS A 129 1.26 12.55 11.48
N ILE A 130 0.15 11.99 11.95
CA ILE A 130 -0.51 12.44 13.19
C ILE A 130 0.41 12.24 14.41
N LEU A 131 1.07 11.07 14.53
CA LEU A 131 1.99 10.81 15.63
C LEU A 131 3.20 11.76 15.59
N SER A 132 3.74 12.03 14.40
CA SER A 132 4.86 12.96 14.23
C SER A 132 4.48 14.40 14.61
N GLU A 133 3.31 14.88 14.23
CA GLU A 133 2.79 16.21 14.62
C GLU A 133 2.48 16.28 16.14
N ALA A 134 2.10 15.16 16.74
CA ALA A 134 1.95 15.01 18.20
C ALA A 134 3.29 14.91 18.93
N LYS A 135 4.43 15.07 18.24
CA LYS A 135 5.81 14.97 18.77
C LYS A 135 6.16 13.59 19.33
N LEU A 136 5.45 12.55 18.90
CA LEU A 136 5.70 11.18 19.33
C LEU A 136 6.76 10.46 18.50
N ASP A 137 7.41 11.09 17.57
CA ASP A 137 8.52 10.60 16.73
C ASP A 137 8.56 9.06 16.51
N PRO A 138 7.57 8.47 15.81
CA PRO A 138 7.47 7.02 15.66
C PRO A 138 8.49 6.46 14.66
N THR A 139 8.88 5.20 14.87
CA THR A 139 9.47 4.38 13.80
C THR A 139 8.40 4.07 12.77
N ILE A 140 8.70 4.28 11.48
CA ILE A 140 7.75 4.14 10.37
C ILE A 140 8.29 3.13 9.38
N ILE A 141 7.46 2.14 8.99
CA ILE A 141 7.73 1.23 7.87
C ILE A 141 6.46 1.14 7.04
N ASN A 142 6.53 1.66 5.81
CA ASN A 142 5.41 1.87 4.91
C ASN A 142 5.65 1.20 3.56
N GLY A 143 4.59 0.81 2.86
CA GLY A 143 4.63 0.22 1.53
C GLY A 143 4.78 1.23 0.40
N GLY A 144 4.80 2.53 0.69
CA GLY A 144 4.98 3.60 -0.28
C GLY A 144 5.84 4.73 0.27
N VAL A 145 6.40 5.54 -0.63
CA VAL A 145 7.19 6.71 -0.24
C VAL A 145 6.27 7.83 0.22
N ILE A 146 6.43 8.25 1.48
CA ILE A 146 5.70 9.36 2.08
C ILE A 146 6.34 10.67 1.59
N ASN A 147 5.57 11.55 0.97
CA ASN A 147 6.10 12.78 0.34
C ASN A 147 6.87 13.67 1.34
N SER A 148 6.35 13.85 2.56
CA SER A 148 7.00 14.68 3.59
C SER A 148 8.30 14.10 4.13
N LEU A 149 8.53 12.79 3.97
CA LEU A 149 9.75 12.10 4.42
C LEU A 149 10.71 11.79 3.26
N ASN A 150 10.23 11.91 2.01
CA ASN A 150 10.91 11.39 0.82
C ASN A 150 11.46 9.95 0.99
N SER A 151 10.85 9.19 1.87
CA SER A 151 11.23 7.81 2.22
C SER A 151 9.99 6.98 2.54
N ASN A 152 10.13 5.67 2.44
CA ASN A 152 9.12 4.69 2.87
C ASN A 152 9.39 4.16 4.28
N ALA A 153 10.49 4.56 4.91
CA ALA A 153 10.83 4.14 6.25
C ALA A 153 11.62 5.21 6.98
N ARG A 154 11.45 5.27 8.30
CA ARG A 154 12.21 6.13 9.20
C ARG A 154 12.32 5.47 10.56
N LEU A 155 13.50 5.49 11.16
CA LEU A 155 13.69 5.17 12.57
C LEU A 155 13.27 6.40 13.40
N GLY A 156 12.34 6.22 14.32
CA GLY A 156 11.95 7.22 15.32
C GLY A 156 12.59 6.93 16.68
N LYS A 157 12.72 7.98 17.49
CA LYS A 157 13.33 7.90 18.83
C LYS A 157 12.38 7.37 19.90
N SER A 158 11.07 7.40 19.66
CA SER A 158 10.08 6.93 20.65
C SER A 158 9.86 5.42 20.64
N ASP A 159 9.12 4.94 21.62
CA ASP A 159 8.67 3.55 21.70
C ASP A 159 7.58 3.20 20.69
N TRP A 160 7.08 4.13 19.88
CA TRP A 160 6.05 3.88 18.91
C TRP A 160 6.62 3.37 17.60
N ALA A 161 5.93 2.40 16.99
CA ALA A 161 6.17 2.00 15.61
C ALA A 161 4.85 1.91 14.85
N VAL A 162 4.82 2.45 13.63
CA VAL A 162 3.68 2.40 12.71
C VAL A 162 4.09 1.58 11.49
N LEU A 163 3.45 0.44 11.32
CA LEU A 163 3.90 -0.60 10.42
C LEU A 163 2.81 -0.95 9.41
N GLU A 164 3.11 -0.79 8.13
CA GLU A 164 2.33 -1.44 7.09
C GLU A 164 2.67 -2.93 7.05
N SER A 165 1.65 -3.75 7.11
CA SER A 165 1.77 -5.20 7.15
C SER A 165 1.29 -5.80 5.83
N ASP A 166 2.04 -6.75 5.30
CA ASP A 166 1.76 -7.43 4.05
C ASP A 166 1.19 -8.82 4.32
N GLU A 167 -0.03 -9.06 3.86
CA GLU A 167 -0.71 -10.34 3.98
C GLU A 167 -0.26 -11.37 2.94
N SER A 168 0.46 -10.95 1.90
CA SER A 168 0.74 -11.76 0.69
C SER A 168 1.42 -13.10 0.95
N ASP A 169 2.20 -13.21 2.03
CA ASP A 169 2.94 -14.41 2.42
C ASP A 169 2.62 -14.90 3.85
N GLY A 170 1.56 -14.36 4.46
CA GLY A 170 1.14 -14.67 5.82
C GLY A 170 2.05 -14.15 6.94
N SER A 171 3.15 -13.45 6.60
CA SER A 171 4.12 -12.95 7.59
C SER A 171 3.55 -11.89 8.52
N PHE A 172 2.45 -11.23 8.14
CA PHE A 172 1.75 -10.26 8.98
C PHE A 172 1.28 -10.86 10.31
N LEU A 173 1.09 -12.18 10.38
CA LEU A 173 0.75 -12.89 11.61
C LEU A 173 1.92 -12.99 12.60
N ASN A 174 3.15 -12.72 12.18
CA ASN A 174 4.33 -12.83 13.04
C ASN A 174 4.68 -11.50 13.75
N LEU A 175 4.06 -10.39 13.34
CA LEU A 175 4.32 -9.08 13.94
C LEU A 175 3.80 -9.01 15.39
N PRO A 176 4.53 -8.40 16.32
CA PRO A 176 4.00 -8.03 17.61
C PRO A 176 3.00 -6.89 17.45
N ILE A 177 1.80 -7.05 17.98
CA ILE A 177 0.68 -6.11 17.80
C ILE A 177 0.29 -5.55 19.18
N ASN A 178 0.26 -4.21 19.30
CA ASN A 178 -0.41 -3.52 20.41
C ASN A 178 -1.75 -2.95 19.92
N TYR A 179 -1.75 -2.30 18.75
CA TYR A 179 -2.94 -1.78 18.09
C TYR A 179 -2.98 -2.27 16.65
N SER A 180 -4.16 -2.59 16.14
CA SER A 180 -4.32 -3.01 14.77
C SER A 180 -5.38 -2.21 14.04
N VAL A 181 -5.18 -2.02 12.72
CA VAL A 181 -6.19 -1.49 11.82
C VAL A 181 -6.36 -2.48 10.69
N VAL A 182 -7.60 -2.86 10.36
CA VAL A 182 -7.91 -3.61 9.14
C VAL A 182 -8.86 -2.79 8.28
N THR A 183 -8.40 -2.47 7.08
CA THR A 183 -9.10 -1.58 6.16
C THR A 183 -10.20 -2.27 5.36
N ASN A 184 -9.91 -3.43 4.79
CA ASN A 184 -10.81 -4.25 3.98
C ASN A 184 -10.20 -5.63 3.72
N ILE A 185 -11.00 -6.56 3.19
CA ILE A 185 -10.54 -7.87 2.71
C ILE A 185 -11.08 -8.09 1.30
N ASP A 186 -10.18 -8.25 0.32
CA ASP A 186 -10.53 -8.52 -1.06
C ASP A 186 -9.84 -9.81 -1.56
N LYS A 187 -10.26 -10.31 -2.74
CA LYS A 187 -9.71 -11.54 -3.33
C LYS A 187 -8.30 -11.28 -3.88
N GLU A 188 -7.31 -11.29 -2.99
CA GLU A 188 -5.89 -11.22 -3.36
C GLU A 188 -5.12 -12.41 -2.77
N HIS A 189 -3.94 -12.70 -3.35
CA HIS A 189 -3.00 -13.71 -2.85
C HIS A 189 -3.59 -15.12 -2.70
N ILE A 190 -4.56 -15.50 -3.56
CA ILE A 190 -5.21 -16.81 -3.51
C ILE A 190 -4.23 -17.93 -3.86
N ASP A 191 -3.19 -17.64 -4.63
CA ASP A 191 -2.05 -18.53 -4.87
C ASP A 191 -1.37 -18.99 -3.56
N PHE A 192 -1.22 -18.10 -2.59
CA PHE A 192 -0.68 -18.41 -1.27
C PHE A 192 -1.72 -19.05 -0.34
N TYR A 193 -2.90 -18.46 -0.21
CA TYR A 193 -3.94 -18.89 0.74
C TYR A 193 -4.75 -20.10 0.27
N LYS A 194 -4.63 -20.50 -1.00
CA LYS A 194 -5.39 -21.58 -1.67
C LYS A 194 -6.86 -21.23 -1.91
N ASN A 195 -7.52 -20.59 -0.98
CA ASN A 195 -8.91 -20.14 -1.12
C ASN A 195 -9.17 -18.87 -0.29
N PHE A 196 -10.28 -18.21 -0.58
CA PHE A 196 -10.66 -16.96 0.05
C PHE A 196 -11.03 -17.10 1.54
N ASN A 197 -11.51 -18.28 1.97
CA ASN A 197 -11.82 -18.52 3.38
C ASN A 197 -10.56 -18.59 4.23
N ASN A 198 -9.48 -19.17 3.71
CA ASN A 198 -8.19 -19.19 4.41
C ASN A 198 -7.63 -17.79 4.60
N LEU A 199 -7.75 -16.91 3.59
CA LEU A 199 -7.38 -15.51 3.72
C LEU A 199 -8.21 -14.83 4.83
N LYS A 200 -9.54 -14.97 4.83
CA LYS A 200 -10.42 -14.43 5.89
C LYS A 200 -10.04 -14.95 7.28
N ASN A 201 -9.76 -16.23 7.41
CA ASN A 201 -9.34 -16.85 8.68
C ASN A 201 -8.00 -16.26 9.17
N SER A 202 -7.09 -15.92 8.27
CA SER A 202 -5.84 -15.25 8.62
C SER A 202 -6.08 -13.83 9.17
N PHE A 203 -7.04 -13.08 8.61
CA PHE A 203 -7.44 -11.79 9.18
C PHE A 203 -8.12 -11.92 10.54
N ILE A 204 -8.94 -12.95 10.77
CA ILE A 204 -9.50 -13.25 12.09
C ILE A 204 -8.37 -13.52 13.10
N LYS A 205 -7.40 -14.37 12.74
CA LYS A 205 -6.21 -14.64 13.58
C LYS A 205 -5.43 -13.35 13.87
N PHE A 206 -5.21 -12.50 12.86
CA PHE A 206 -4.54 -11.22 13.01
C PHE A 206 -5.25 -10.30 14.02
N LEU A 207 -6.56 -10.12 13.86
CA LEU A 207 -7.38 -9.27 14.74
C LEU A 207 -7.41 -9.80 16.18
N ASN A 208 -7.52 -11.11 16.36
CA ASN A 208 -7.54 -11.75 17.68
C ASN A 208 -6.16 -11.76 18.38
N LYS A 209 -5.06 -11.49 17.65
CA LYS A 209 -3.73 -11.27 18.25
C LYS A 209 -3.60 -9.90 18.94
N THR A 210 -4.50 -8.96 18.68
CA THR A 210 -4.49 -7.67 19.38
C THR A 210 -4.77 -7.92 20.86
N PRO A 211 -3.85 -7.54 21.78
CA PRO A 211 -3.96 -7.86 23.20
C PRO A 211 -5.11 -7.10 23.88
N ALA A 212 -5.56 -7.54 25.02
CA ALA A 212 -6.61 -6.88 25.81
C ALA A 212 -6.25 -5.45 26.21
N SER A 213 -4.95 -5.18 26.39
CA SER A 213 -4.39 -3.83 26.66
C SER A 213 -4.37 -2.91 25.44
N GLY A 214 -4.61 -3.45 24.25
CA GLY A 214 -4.67 -2.71 23.01
C GLY A 214 -6.09 -2.64 22.42
N LYS A 215 -6.18 -2.26 21.13
CA LYS A 215 -7.47 -2.18 20.43
C LYS A 215 -7.29 -2.40 18.93
N ALA A 216 -8.23 -3.11 18.31
CA ALA A 216 -8.34 -3.24 16.86
C ALA A 216 -9.36 -2.22 16.31
N PHE A 217 -9.12 -1.70 15.10
CA PHE A 217 -10.02 -0.80 14.39
C PHE A 217 -10.41 -1.44 13.05
N VAL A 218 -11.70 -1.68 12.85
CA VAL A 218 -12.22 -2.50 11.75
C VAL A 218 -13.22 -1.71 10.92
N CYS A 219 -13.06 -1.69 9.59
CA CYS A 219 -13.99 -1.06 8.68
C CYS A 219 -15.29 -1.88 8.59
N ILE A 220 -16.42 -1.35 9.12
CA ILE A 220 -17.71 -2.04 9.06
C ILE A 220 -18.39 -1.91 7.70
N ASP A 221 -17.95 -1.00 6.85
CA ASP A 221 -18.49 -0.83 5.50
C ASP A 221 -17.96 -1.90 4.53
N ASP A 222 -16.84 -2.56 4.85
CA ASP A 222 -16.37 -3.69 4.09
C ASP A 222 -17.22 -4.94 4.34
N TYR A 223 -17.76 -5.50 3.26
CA TYR A 223 -18.67 -6.64 3.34
C TYR A 223 -18.02 -7.89 3.96
N GLN A 224 -16.75 -8.14 3.67
CA GLN A 224 -16.06 -9.33 4.18
C GLN A 224 -15.68 -9.15 5.65
N LEU A 225 -15.19 -7.97 6.02
CA LEU A 225 -14.92 -7.64 7.43
C LEU A 225 -16.20 -7.74 8.26
N LYS A 226 -17.33 -7.20 7.77
CA LYS A 226 -18.61 -7.31 8.44
C LYS A 226 -19.02 -8.77 8.72
N LYS A 227 -18.73 -9.70 7.80
CA LYS A 227 -19.01 -11.13 7.99
C LYS A 227 -18.11 -11.81 9.04
N ILE A 228 -16.89 -11.34 9.24
CA ILE A 228 -15.97 -11.95 10.21
C ILE A 228 -16.02 -11.28 11.59
N ILE A 229 -16.62 -10.10 11.72
CA ILE A 229 -16.79 -9.39 13.02
C ILE A 229 -17.31 -10.31 14.14
N PRO A 230 -18.35 -11.18 13.94
CA PRO A 230 -18.82 -12.07 15.01
C PRO A 230 -17.77 -13.06 15.55
N LYS A 231 -16.70 -13.30 14.79
CA LYS A 231 -15.59 -14.22 15.15
C LYS A 231 -14.43 -13.50 15.82
N ILE A 232 -14.50 -12.16 15.97
CA ILE A 232 -13.48 -11.35 16.63
C ILE A 232 -13.85 -11.21 18.12
N ASN A 233 -12.86 -11.21 19.00
CA ASN A 233 -13.09 -10.95 20.41
C ASN A 233 -13.74 -9.57 20.61
N LYS A 234 -15.01 -9.56 21.02
CA LYS A 234 -15.87 -8.35 21.10
C LYS A 234 -15.32 -7.24 21.99
N LYS A 235 -14.49 -7.56 22.98
CA LYS A 235 -13.92 -6.56 23.89
C LYS A 235 -12.75 -5.79 23.30
N ASN A 236 -12.17 -6.26 22.19
CA ASN A 236 -10.88 -5.76 21.69
C ASN A 236 -10.97 -4.96 20.37
N PHE A 237 -12.16 -4.57 19.89
CA PHE A 237 -12.22 -3.78 18.66
C PHE A 237 -13.25 -2.66 18.71
N PHE A 238 -13.01 -1.65 17.87
CA PHE A 238 -13.97 -0.62 17.49
C PHE A 238 -14.17 -0.64 15.97
N THR A 239 -15.34 -0.21 15.55
CA THR A 239 -15.69 -0.13 14.12
C THR A 239 -15.67 1.31 13.62
N TYR A 240 -15.30 1.49 12.36
CA TYR A 240 -15.40 2.79 11.68
C TYR A 240 -16.02 2.62 10.29
N GLY A 241 -16.65 3.67 9.77
CA GLY A 241 -17.27 3.68 8.45
C GLY A 241 -18.37 4.71 8.30
N PHE A 242 -19.05 4.68 7.17
CA PHE A 242 -20.27 5.47 6.90
C PHE A 242 -21.52 4.82 7.51
N SER A 243 -21.45 3.53 7.81
CA SER A 243 -22.55 2.77 8.41
C SER A 243 -23.05 3.43 9.70
N THR A 244 -24.36 3.44 9.91
CA THR A 244 -24.99 3.93 11.14
C THR A 244 -24.58 3.14 12.39
N ARG A 245 -24.09 1.90 12.19
CA ARG A 245 -23.65 0.98 13.25
C ARG A 245 -22.17 1.17 13.62
N ALA A 246 -21.44 2.06 12.94
CA ALA A 246 -20.02 2.30 13.25
C ALA A 246 -19.86 3.05 14.57
N ASN A 247 -18.88 2.64 15.38
CA ASN A 247 -18.47 3.38 16.58
C ASN A 247 -17.92 4.77 16.21
N PHE A 248 -17.17 4.84 15.10
CA PHE A 248 -16.66 6.07 14.50
C PHE A 248 -17.38 6.27 13.16
N LYS A 249 -18.56 6.92 13.21
CA LYS A 249 -19.41 7.10 12.03
C LYS A 249 -19.03 8.35 11.25
N ILE A 250 -18.73 8.16 9.96
CA ILE A 250 -18.53 9.23 8.98
C ILE A 250 -19.89 9.72 8.47
N PHE A 251 -20.06 11.03 8.35
CA PHE A 251 -21.23 11.63 7.72
C PHE A 251 -20.90 13.01 7.15
N ASN A 252 -21.85 13.61 6.40
CA ASN A 252 -21.66 14.91 5.72
C ASN A 252 -20.35 14.99 4.90
N ALA A 253 -19.99 13.90 4.19
CA ALA A 253 -18.77 13.88 3.39
C ALA A 253 -18.98 14.65 2.07
N ILE A 254 -18.13 15.66 1.85
CA ILE A 254 -18.08 16.51 0.65
C ILE A 254 -16.73 16.35 0.00
N TYR A 255 -16.71 16.05 -1.30
CA TYR A 255 -15.50 15.85 -2.09
C TYR A 255 -15.26 17.06 -2.99
N LYS A 256 -14.10 17.70 -2.84
CA LYS A 256 -13.66 18.85 -3.65
C LYS A 256 -12.44 18.43 -4.50
N LYS A 257 -12.04 19.24 -5.46
CA LYS A 257 -10.98 18.95 -6.42
C LYS A 257 -9.68 18.42 -5.78
N ASN A 258 -9.28 18.96 -4.62
CA ASN A 258 -7.99 18.66 -3.99
C ASN A 258 -8.11 18.15 -2.54
N TYR A 259 -9.31 18.10 -1.99
CA TYR A 259 -9.52 17.71 -0.59
C TYR A 259 -10.94 17.20 -0.35
N SER A 260 -11.11 16.51 0.76
CA SER A 260 -12.41 16.10 1.27
C SER A 260 -12.71 16.81 2.60
N ILE A 261 -14.00 17.05 2.89
CA ILE A 261 -14.46 17.54 4.20
C ILE A 261 -15.53 16.56 4.68
N PHE A 262 -15.49 16.19 5.95
CA PHE A 262 -16.49 15.32 6.54
C PHE A 262 -16.62 15.57 8.04
N ASP A 263 -17.68 15.04 8.61
CA ASP A 263 -17.93 15.01 10.05
C ASP A 263 -17.74 13.58 10.56
N LEU A 264 -17.34 13.43 11.83
CA LEU A 264 -17.17 12.14 12.48
C LEU A 264 -17.93 12.13 13.81
N ARG A 265 -18.85 11.17 13.98
CA ARG A 265 -19.53 10.91 15.25
C ARG A 265 -18.87 9.73 15.94
N ILE A 266 -18.57 9.90 17.21
CA ILE A 266 -17.98 8.88 18.07
C ILE A 266 -19.07 8.40 19.04
N SER A 267 -19.34 7.10 19.04
CA SER A 267 -20.33 6.45 19.90
C SER A 267 -19.68 5.19 20.50
N LEU A 268 -19.12 5.30 21.69
CA LEU A 268 -18.49 4.21 22.42
C LEU A 268 -19.30 3.85 23.64
N PRO A 269 -19.30 2.56 24.08
CA PRO A 269 -19.97 2.14 25.31
C PRO A 269 -19.47 2.93 26.52
N GLY A 270 -20.39 3.43 27.34
CA GLY A 270 -20.05 4.18 28.57
C GLY A 270 -19.46 5.59 28.36
N VAL A 271 -19.37 6.07 27.11
CA VAL A 271 -18.83 7.40 26.80
C VAL A 271 -19.91 8.29 26.18
N LYS A 272 -19.98 9.55 26.61
CA LYS A 272 -20.85 10.56 25.96
C LYS A 272 -20.53 10.66 24.47
N LYS A 273 -21.57 10.67 23.64
CA LYS A 273 -21.40 10.83 22.18
C LYS A 273 -20.72 12.16 21.84
N ILE A 274 -19.68 12.11 21.02
CA ILE A 274 -18.91 13.27 20.56
C ILE A 274 -19.06 13.39 19.04
N THR A 275 -19.18 14.62 18.55
CA THR A 275 -19.16 14.91 17.12
C THR A 275 -18.02 15.87 16.79
N ILE A 276 -17.12 15.43 15.91
CA ILE A 276 -16.05 16.26 15.36
C ILE A 276 -16.53 16.75 14.00
N LYS A 277 -16.74 18.08 13.88
CA LYS A 277 -17.25 18.69 12.64
C LYS A 277 -16.13 19.24 11.77
N LYS A 278 -16.39 19.30 10.45
CA LYS A 278 -15.56 19.97 9.44
C LYS A 278 -14.09 19.48 9.44
N ILE A 279 -13.90 18.16 9.44
CA ILE A 279 -12.56 17.57 9.30
C ILE A 279 -12.14 17.74 7.84
N LYS A 280 -11.07 18.49 7.59
CA LYS A 280 -10.49 18.66 6.25
C LYS A 280 -9.35 17.68 6.06
N LEU A 281 -9.48 16.82 5.04
CA LEU A 281 -8.48 15.86 4.60
C LEU A 281 -7.94 16.31 3.24
N ASN A 282 -6.64 16.48 3.14
CA ASN A 282 -5.98 16.89 1.88
C ASN A 282 -5.78 15.73 0.90
N LEU A 283 -6.77 14.85 0.81
CA LEU A 283 -6.92 13.76 -0.16
C LEU A 283 -8.37 13.72 -0.63
N ILE A 284 -8.60 13.17 -1.81
CA ILE A 284 -9.93 13.03 -2.39
C ILE A 284 -10.44 11.59 -2.32
N GLY A 285 -11.77 11.43 -2.35
CA GLY A 285 -12.44 10.14 -2.47
C GLY A 285 -12.85 9.51 -1.14
N SER A 286 -13.93 8.74 -1.21
CA SER A 286 -14.54 8.08 -0.05
C SER A 286 -13.60 7.07 0.62
N HIS A 287 -12.78 6.36 -0.17
CA HIS A 287 -11.79 5.43 0.35
C HIS A 287 -10.73 6.13 1.23
N ASN A 288 -10.31 7.36 0.88
CA ASN A 288 -9.37 8.13 1.69
C ASN A 288 -10.05 8.71 2.94
N VAL A 289 -11.33 9.04 2.88
CA VAL A 289 -12.12 9.41 4.06
C VAL A 289 -12.22 8.22 5.03
N LEU A 290 -12.43 7.00 4.53
CA LEU A 290 -12.40 5.77 5.35
C LEU A 290 -11.02 5.55 6.00
N ASN A 291 -9.94 5.66 5.23
CA ASN A 291 -8.57 5.53 5.74
C ASN A 291 -8.27 6.57 6.83
N SER A 292 -8.76 7.80 6.66
CA SER A 292 -8.59 8.85 7.67
C SER A 292 -9.44 8.62 8.91
N ALA A 293 -10.65 8.09 8.78
CA ALA A 293 -11.50 7.74 9.93
C ALA A 293 -10.85 6.66 10.80
N ALA A 294 -10.24 5.64 10.21
CA ALA A 294 -9.42 4.66 10.92
C ALA A 294 -8.28 5.32 11.69
N SER A 295 -7.55 6.23 11.01
CA SER A 295 -6.42 6.95 11.59
C SER A 295 -6.87 7.85 12.74
N ILE A 296 -7.98 8.57 12.60
CA ILE A 296 -8.57 9.42 13.65
C ILE A 296 -8.97 8.56 14.85
N ALA A 297 -9.71 7.46 14.60
CA ALA A 297 -10.21 6.58 15.65
C ALA A 297 -9.08 6.02 16.52
N LEU A 298 -8.01 5.54 15.90
CA LEU A 298 -6.83 5.02 16.59
C LEU A 298 -6.10 6.15 17.34
N CYS A 299 -5.84 7.28 16.70
CA CYS A 299 -5.08 8.37 17.29
C CYS A 299 -5.82 9.02 18.48
N LEU A 300 -7.14 9.14 18.42
CA LEU A 300 -7.95 9.57 19.57
C LEU A 300 -7.89 8.55 20.73
N HIS A 301 -7.94 7.26 20.40
CA HIS A 301 -7.88 6.19 21.40
C HIS A 301 -6.56 6.19 22.18
N ILE A 302 -5.45 6.53 21.53
CA ILE A 302 -4.14 6.65 22.19
C ILE A 302 -3.88 8.04 22.79
N GLY A 303 -4.90 8.91 22.88
CA GLY A 303 -4.85 10.18 23.60
C GLY A 303 -4.38 11.40 22.81
N ILE A 304 -4.30 11.31 21.46
CA ILE A 304 -3.90 12.48 20.65
C ILE A 304 -5.09 13.44 20.53
N SER A 305 -4.83 14.73 20.75
CA SER A 305 -5.88 15.76 20.74
C SER A 305 -6.49 15.95 19.34
N ILE A 306 -7.79 16.30 19.29
CA ILE A 306 -8.56 16.57 18.08
C ILE A 306 -7.89 17.65 17.22
N ASN A 307 -7.32 18.68 17.84
CA ASN A 307 -6.68 19.79 17.13
C ASN A 307 -5.43 19.34 16.37
N VAL A 308 -4.57 18.50 16.98
CA VAL A 308 -3.40 17.92 16.32
C VAL A 308 -3.83 17.03 15.17
N ILE A 309 -4.84 16.19 15.36
CA ILE A 309 -5.36 15.31 14.31
C ILE A 309 -5.88 16.12 13.12
N LYS A 310 -6.75 17.12 13.34
CA LYS A 310 -7.30 17.96 12.26
C LYS A 310 -6.20 18.71 11.50
N THR A 311 -5.23 19.27 12.22
CA THR A 311 -4.09 19.98 11.62
C THR A 311 -3.24 19.04 10.78
N SER A 312 -2.96 17.83 11.26
CA SER A 312 -2.19 16.81 10.54
C SER A 312 -2.85 16.40 9.23
N LEU A 313 -4.16 16.13 9.25
CA LEU A 313 -4.92 15.76 8.06
C LEU A 313 -4.98 16.88 7.01
N LYS A 314 -5.14 18.13 7.47
CA LYS A 314 -5.12 19.33 6.60
C LYS A 314 -3.76 19.54 5.95
N LYS A 315 -2.65 19.24 6.65
CA LYS A 315 -1.26 19.41 6.16
C LYS A 315 -0.71 18.17 5.45
N PHE A 316 -1.49 17.11 5.30
CA PHE A 316 -1.00 15.88 4.69
C PHE A 316 -0.69 16.09 3.21
N SER A 317 0.56 15.82 2.80
CA SER A 317 1.07 16.07 1.44
C SER A 317 0.94 14.88 0.49
N GLY A 318 0.29 13.80 0.93
CA GLY A 318 0.08 12.60 0.11
C GLY A 318 1.28 11.64 0.10
N ILE A 319 1.18 10.63 -0.77
CA ILE A 319 2.13 9.53 -0.93
C ILE A 319 2.42 9.42 -2.42
N GLN A 320 3.65 9.10 -2.79
CA GLN A 320 4.00 8.87 -4.19
C GLN A 320 3.16 7.73 -4.77
N ARG A 321 2.74 7.91 -6.03
CA ARG A 321 1.91 6.95 -6.76
C ARG A 321 0.55 6.66 -6.10
N ARG A 322 -0.02 7.62 -5.37
CA ARG A 322 -1.41 7.59 -4.88
C ARG A 322 -2.10 8.86 -5.36
N LEU A 323 -2.70 8.79 -6.55
CA LEU A 323 -3.30 9.89 -7.30
C LEU A 323 -2.37 11.12 -7.32
N THR A 324 -1.10 10.88 -7.62
CA THR A 324 -0.07 11.92 -7.66
C THR A 324 -0.14 12.67 -8.97
N LYS A 325 -0.34 13.98 -8.93
CA LYS A 325 -0.22 14.82 -10.11
C LYS A 325 1.24 14.85 -10.56
N VAL A 326 1.51 14.45 -11.80
CA VAL A 326 2.87 14.38 -12.35
C VAL A 326 3.23 15.71 -12.99
N PHE A 327 2.42 16.17 -13.96
CA PHE A 327 2.57 17.46 -14.63
C PHE A 327 1.23 17.95 -15.17
N LYS A 328 1.24 19.20 -15.66
CA LYS A 328 0.15 19.82 -16.40
C LYS A 328 0.72 20.49 -17.64
N ILE A 329 0.10 20.27 -18.80
CA ILE A 329 0.48 20.88 -20.08
C ILE A 329 -0.78 21.17 -20.92
N ASN A 330 -0.89 22.37 -21.47
CA ASN A 330 -2.02 22.79 -22.33
C ASN A 330 -3.41 22.46 -21.75
N GLY A 331 -3.61 22.72 -20.43
CA GLY A 331 -4.86 22.42 -19.72
C GLY A 331 -5.04 20.95 -19.32
N ARG A 332 -4.27 20.02 -19.88
CA ARG A 332 -4.27 18.60 -19.58
C ARG A 332 -3.59 18.32 -18.24
N GLU A 333 -4.17 17.47 -17.40
CA GLU A 333 -3.58 17.08 -16.10
C GLU A 333 -3.25 15.60 -16.11
N PHE A 334 -2.02 15.24 -15.76
CA PHE A 334 -1.52 13.87 -15.75
C PHE A 334 -1.31 13.39 -14.32
N PHE A 335 -1.89 12.24 -14.00
CA PHE A 335 -1.80 11.63 -12.68
C PHE A 335 -1.19 10.22 -12.78
N ASP A 336 -0.47 9.84 -11.74
CA ASP A 336 0.11 8.51 -11.55
C ASP A 336 -0.52 7.88 -10.30
N ASP A 337 -1.08 6.68 -10.46
CA ASP A 337 -1.65 5.91 -9.36
C ASP A 337 -1.21 4.44 -9.41
N TYR A 338 -0.94 3.89 -8.26
CA TYR A 338 -0.50 2.50 -8.09
C TYR A 338 -1.64 1.48 -8.25
N ALA A 339 -2.88 1.92 -8.41
CA ALA A 339 -4.06 1.07 -8.55
C ALA A 339 -3.85 -0.01 -9.61
N HIS A 340 -3.89 -1.25 -9.17
CA HIS A 340 -3.64 -2.45 -9.96
C HIS A 340 -4.61 -3.58 -9.63
N HIS A 341 -5.62 -3.31 -8.82
CA HIS A 341 -6.75 -4.18 -8.50
C HIS A 341 -8.06 -3.51 -8.95
N PRO A 342 -9.09 -4.27 -9.39
CA PRO A 342 -10.38 -3.71 -9.85
C PRO A 342 -11.00 -2.70 -8.88
N THR A 343 -11.02 -3.02 -7.60
CA THR A 343 -11.57 -2.17 -6.53
C THR A 343 -10.82 -0.84 -6.41
N GLU A 344 -9.49 -0.85 -6.55
CA GLU A 344 -8.67 0.36 -6.51
C GLU A 344 -8.94 1.24 -7.73
N ILE A 345 -8.96 0.65 -8.94
CA ILE A 345 -9.23 1.35 -10.20
C ILE A 345 -10.58 2.06 -10.13
N GLN A 346 -11.63 1.33 -9.72
CA GLN A 346 -12.97 1.90 -9.56
C GLN A 346 -12.97 3.09 -8.58
N SER A 347 -12.30 2.93 -7.44
CA SER A 347 -12.24 3.96 -6.39
C SER A 347 -11.53 5.23 -6.86
N VAL A 348 -10.42 5.09 -7.58
CA VAL A 348 -9.65 6.21 -8.15
C VAL A 348 -10.46 6.93 -9.22
N LEU A 349 -10.97 6.20 -10.22
CA LEU A 349 -11.74 6.80 -11.31
C LEU A 349 -13.03 7.47 -10.83
N LYS A 350 -13.75 6.84 -9.88
CA LYS A 350 -14.93 7.43 -9.24
C LYS A 350 -14.58 8.73 -8.51
N SER A 351 -13.46 8.76 -7.80
CA SER A 351 -13.01 9.95 -7.07
C SER A 351 -12.71 11.12 -8.00
N ILE A 352 -12.04 10.86 -9.11
CA ILE A 352 -11.79 11.87 -10.13
C ILE A 352 -13.09 12.33 -10.80
N LYS A 353 -13.97 11.41 -11.18
CA LYS A 353 -15.27 11.76 -11.81
C LYS A 353 -16.12 12.67 -10.96
N ILE A 354 -16.15 12.44 -9.63
CA ILE A 354 -16.92 13.26 -8.68
C ILE A 354 -16.30 14.65 -8.49
N THR A 355 -14.98 14.76 -8.55
CA THR A 355 -14.25 15.99 -8.19
C THR A 355 -13.81 16.82 -9.38
N SER A 356 -13.88 16.29 -10.58
CA SER A 356 -13.59 17.02 -11.83
C SER A 356 -14.82 17.74 -12.37
N ASP A 357 -14.58 18.74 -13.21
CA ASP A 357 -15.62 19.36 -14.01
C ASP A 357 -16.25 18.30 -14.95
N LYS A 358 -17.58 18.28 -15.03
CA LYS A 358 -18.36 17.34 -15.88
C LYS A 358 -17.97 17.39 -17.37
N LYS A 359 -17.44 18.53 -17.85
CA LYS A 359 -16.99 18.72 -19.24
C LYS A 359 -15.62 18.12 -19.53
N ARG A 360 -14.88 17.71 -18.50
CA ARG A 360 -13.53 17.13 -18.70
C ARG A 360 -13.61 15.64 -18.97
N ARG A 361 -12.99 15.19 -20.07
CA ARG A 361 -12.83 13.77 -20.36
C ARG A 361 -11.77 13.15 -19.46
N ILE A 362 -12.03 11.94 -19.00
CA ILE A 362 -11.16 11.14 -18.15
C ILE A 362 -10.60 9.99 -18.97
N ILE A 363 -9.29 9.98 -19.16
CA ILE A 363 -8.57 8.94 -19.91
C ILE A 363 -7.82 8.07 -18.90
N ALA A 364 -8.19 6.80 -18.84
CA ALA A 364 -7.52 5.81 -18.00
C ALA A 364 -6.47 5.07 -18.84
N VAL A 365 -5.18 5.22 -18.51
CA VAL A 365 -4.10 4.42 -19.09
C VAL A 365 -3.82 3.28 -18.12
N PHE A 366 -4.16 2.06 -18.51
CA PHE A 366 -4.09 0.91 -17.62
C PHE A 366 -3.01 -0.08 -18.03
N GLN A 367 -2.10 -0.40 -17.11
CA GLN A 367 -1.14 -1.48 -17.25
C GLN A 367 -1.54 -2.64 -16.32
N PRO A 368 -2.07 -3.75 -16.86
CA PRO A 368 -2.34 -4.93 -16.05
C PRO A 368 -1.06 -5.46 -15.40
N HIS A 369 -1.19 -5.93 -14.15
CA HIS A 369 -0.05 -6.41 -13.37
C HIS A 369 -0.27 -7.86 -12.95
N ARG A 370 0.56 -8.78 -13.46
CA ARG A 370 0.52 -10.25 -13.34
C ARG A 370 -0.61 -10.90 -14.15
N TYR A 371 -0.26 -11.92 -14.91
CA TYR A 371 -1.23 -12.73 -15.66
C TYR A 371 -2.17 -13.51 -14.72
N SER A 372 -1.64 -14.03 -13.60
CA SER A 372 -2.43 -14.77 -12.61
C SER A 372 -3.56 -13.92 -12.03
N ARG A 373 -3.29 -12.65 -11.68
CA ARG A 373 -4.31 -11.71 -11.18
C ARG A 373 -5.34 -11.39 -12.24
N LEU A 374 -4.87 -11.12 -13.45
CA LEU A 374 -5.76 -10.79 -14.58
C LEU A 374 -6.71 -11.95 -14.89
N LYS A 375 -6.22 -13.19 -14.89
CA LYS A 375 -7.03 -14.41 -15.08
C LYS A 375 -8.08 -14.57 -13.99
N LEU A 376 -7.70 -14.36 -12.72
CA LEU A 376 -8.59 -14.50 -11.57
C LEU A 376 -9.71 -13.47 -11.53
N LEU A 377 -9.45 -12.22 -11.96
CA LEU A 377 -10.34 -11.07 -11.80
C LEU A 377 -10.72 -10.44 -13.14
N LYS A 378 -10.74 -11.22 -14.23
CA LYS A 378 -10.95 -10.72 -15.61
C LYS A 378 -12.23 -9.91 -15.76
N ASN A 379 -13.33 -10.38 -15.21
CA ASN A 379 -14.65 -9.72 -15.33
C ASN A 379 -14.73 -8.47 -14.44
N GLU A 380 -14.14 -8.52 -13.25
CA GLU A 380 -14.05 -7.39 -12.32
C GLU A 380 -13.20 -6.26 -12.93
N PHE A 381 -12.06 -6.59 -13.56
CA PHE A 381 -11.27 -5.62 -14.31
C PHE A 381 -12.07 -5.02 -15.47
N ALA A 382 -12.74 -5.85 -16.25
CA ALA A 382 -13.53 -5.38 -17.39
C ALA A 382 -14.62 -4.38 -16.99
N SER A 383 -15.12 -4.46 -15.76
CA SER A 383 -16.18 -3.58 -15.22
C SER A 383 -15.63 -2.37 -14.44
N SER A 384 -14.31 -2.19 -14.37
CA SER A 384 -13.68 -1.20 -13.48
C SER A 384 -13.58 0.21 -14.07
N PHE A 385 -13.81 0.37 -15.38
CA PHE A 385 -13.54 1.62 -16.09
C PHE A 385 -14.78 2.46 -16.40
N LYS A 386 -15.92 2.18 -15.77
CA LYS A 386 -17.21 2.88 -15.99
C LYS A 386 -17.15 4.40 -15.74
N ASN A 387 -16.18 4.88 -14.99
CA ASN A 387 -16.00 6.30 -14.69
C ASN A 387 -14.91 6.95 -15.55
N SER A 388 -14.42 6.30 -16.60
CA SER A 388 -13.56 6.89 -17.62
C SER A 388 -14.31 7.06 -18.95
N ASP A 389 -13.83 7.95 -19.80
CA ASP A 389 -14.40 8.24 -21.13
C ASP A 389 -13.59 7.54 -22.24
N LEU A 390 -12.36 7.12 -21.93
CA LEU A 390 -11.47 6.34 -22.79
C LEU A 390 -10.55 5.49 -21.93
N VAL A 391 -10.25 4.26 -22.37
CA VAL A 391 -9.23 3.40 -21.78
C VAL A 391 -8.10 3.18 -22.79
N ILE A 392 -6.87 3.40 -22.37
CA ILE A 392 -5.67 3.01 -23.12
C ILE A 392 -5.08 1.80 -22.41
N LEU A 393 -5.14 0.64 -23.04
CA LEU A 393 -4.65 -0.62 -22.50
C LEU A 393 -3.20 -0.85 -22.98
N SER A 394 -2.29 -1.06 -22.04
CA SER A 394 -0.91 -1.43 -22.32
C SER A 394 -0.66 -2.92 -22.09
N PRO A 395 0.45 -3.49 -22.59
CA PRO A 395 0.82 -4.87 -22.32
C PRO A 395 0.92 -5.18 -20.84
N VAL A 396 0.68 -6.44 -20.47
CA VAL A 396 0.75 -6.92 -19.11
C VAL A 396 2.17 -6.80 -18.56
N TYR A 397 2.32 -6.20 -17.40
CA TYR A 397 3.56 -6.26 -16.62
C TYR A 397 3.62 -7.58 -15.82
N SER A 398 4.49 -8.49 -16.25
CA SER A 398 4.52 -9.87 -15.75
C SER A 398 4.97 -9.99 -14.28
N ALA A 399 5.74 -9.03 -13.75
CA ALA A 399 6.29 -9.06 -12.39
C ALA A 399 7.01 -10.39 -12.05
N GLY A 400 7.74 -10.95 -13.02
CA GLY A 400 8.47 -12.21 -12.87
C GLY A 400 7.67 -13.49 -13.13
N GLU A 401 6.39 -13.37 -13.50
CA GLU A 401 5.62 -14.52 -14.02
C GLU A 401 6.06 -14.86 -15.45
N LYS A 402 5.88 -16.11 -15.86
CA LYS A 402 6.01 -16.50 -17.27
C LYS A 402 4.87 -15.87 -18.08
N ILE A 403 5.18 -15.50 -19.32
CA ILE A 403 4.16 -15.00 -20.25
C ILE A 403 3.09 -16.09 -20.41
N ASP A 404 1.83 -15.72 -20.17
CA ASP A 404 0.69 -16.61 -20.43
C ASP A 404 0.34 -16.52 -21.93
N LYS A 405 0.69 -17.56 -22.71
CA LYS A 405 0.41 -17.64 -24.14
C LYS A 405 -1.11 -17.73 -24.47
N GLN A 406 -1.94 -18.08 -23.47
CA GLN A 406 -3.39 -18.13 -23.63
C GLN A 406 -4.07 -16.77 -23.39
N TYR A 407 -3.31 -15.77 -22.92
CA TYR A 407 -3.85 -14.44 -22.73
C TYR A 407 -4.07 -13.74 -24.06
N ASP A 408 -5.33 -13.45 -24.36
CA ASP A 408 -5.76 -12.71 -25.53
C ASP A 408 -6.08 -11.27 -25.12
N GLU A 409 -5.17 -10.36 -25.48
CA GLU A 409 -5.26 -8.93 -25.18
C GLU A 409 -6.43 -8.27 -25.89
N MET A 410 -6.70 -8.66 -27.16
CA MET A 410 -7.80 -8.13 -27.93
C MET A 410 -9.16 -8.52 -27.32
N ASN A 411 -9.30 -9.76 -26.92
CA ASN A 411 -10.52 -10.24 -26.27
C ASN A 411 -10.73 -9.53 -24.91
N PHE A 412 -9.65 -9.26 -24.17
CA PHE A 412 -9.74 -8.51 -22.92
C PHE A 412 -10.13 -7.05 -23.18
N ALA A 413 -9.59 -6.39 -24.20
CA ALA A 413 -9.98 -5.04 -24.61
C ALA A 413 -11.46 -4.96 -24.98
N LYS A 414 -11.97 -5.94 -25.77
CA LYS A 414 -13.39 -6.06 -26.13
C LYS A 414 -14.27 -6.24 -24.87
N LEU A 415 -13.82 -7.03 -23.92
CA LEU A 415 -14.54 -7.27 -22.66
C LEU A 415 -14.64 -5.99 -21.82
N ILE A 416 -13.56 -5.21 -21.70
CA ILE A 416 -13.57 -3.90 -21.05
C ILE A 416 -14.57 -2.97 -21.75
N SER A 417 -14.49 -2.88 -23.07
CA SER A 417 -15.38 -2.01 -23.86
C SER A 417 -16.85 -2.34 -23.59
N ARG A 418 -17.19 -3.64 -23.61
CA ARG A 418 -18.56 -4.11 -23.37
C ARG A 418 -19.03 -3.85 -21.94
N ASN A 419 -18.22 -4.24 -20.92
CA ASN A 419 -18.66 -4.25 -19.52
C ASN A 419 -18.60 -2.85 -18.88
N SER A 420 -17.64 -2.02 -19.30
CA SER A 420 -17.50 -0.65 -18.83
C SER A 420 -18.18 0.38 -19.73
N LYS A 421 -18.66 -0.02 -20.92
CA LYS A 421 -19.27 0.86 -21.94
C LYS A 421 -18.35 2.03 -22.32
N VAL A 422 -17.09 1.73 -22.58
CA VAL A 422 -16.03 2.70 -22.87
C VAL A 422 -15.23 2.27 -24.08
N GLN A 423 -14.74 3.23 -24.88
CA GLN A 423 -13.80 2.94 -25.97
C GLN A 423 -12.47 2.48 -25.40
N VAL A 424 -11.86 1.46 -26.02
CA VAL A 424 -10.54 0.93 -25.60
C VAL A 424 -9.58 1.03 -26.80
N ILE A 425 -8.42 1.61 -26.55
CA ILE A 425 -7.29 1.68 -27.49
C ILE A 425 -6.14 0.87 -26.91
N MET A 426 -5.52 0.02 -27.70
CA MET A 426 -4.36 -0.76 -27.29
C MET A 426 -3.08 -0.09 -27.77
N ILE A 427 -2.05 -0.13 -26.94
CA ILE A 427 -0.71 0.37 -27.23
C ILE A 427 0.32 -0.73 -26.95
N LYS A 428 1.43 -0.73 -27.67
CA LYS A 428 2.48 -1.75 -27.52
C LYS A 428 3.57 -1.36 -26.52
N ASN A 429 3.84 -0.06 -26.37
CA ASN A 429 4.95 0.43 -25.57
C ASN A 429 4.79 1.93 -25.23
N GLU A 430 5.79 2.49 -24.55
CA GLU A 430 5.85 3.90 -24.14
C GLU A 430 5.84 4.86 -25.34
N ILE A 431 6.49 4.49 -26.44
CA ILE A 431 6.58 5.33 -27.65
C ILE A 431 5.19 5.50 -28.27
N ASP A 432 4.41 4.41 -28.36
CA ASP A 432 3.04 4.45 -28.86
C ASP A 432 2.14 5.32 -27.96
N LEU A 433 2.30 5.20 -26.65
CA LEU A 433 1.57 6.04 -25.68
C LEU A 433 1.88 7.52 -25.90
N ARG A 434 3.16 7.86 -26.05
CA ARG A 434 3.60 9.24 -26.32
C ARG A 434 3.04 9.77 -27.64
N LYS A 435 3.12 8.98 -28.71
CA LYS A 435 2.55 9.35 -30.01
C LYS A 435 1.04 9.60 -29.91
N PHE A 436 0.34 8.74 -29.16
CA PHE A 436 -1.09 8.92 -28.91
C PHE A 436 -1.38 10.23 -28.17
N PHE A 437 -0.63 10.55 -27.13
CA PHE A 437 -0.81 11.77 -26.36
C PHE A 437 -0.57 13.04 -27.17
N ILE A 438 0.44 13.03 -28.03
CA ILE A 438 0.75 14.18 -28.90
C ILE A 438 -0.37 14.40 -29.92
N LYS A 439 -0.87 13.32 -30.56
CA LYS A 439 -1.79 13.42 -31.68
C LYS A 439 -3.27 13.52 -31.30
N ASN A 440 -3.70 12.88 -30.22
CA ASN A 440 -5.12 12.59 -29.96
C ASN A 440 -5.68 13.21 -28.69
N LEU A 441 -4.83 13.73 -27.78
CA LEU A 441 -5.34 14.38 -26.57
C LEU A 441 -5.88 15.76 -26.92
N LEU A 442 -7.12 16.00 -26.47
CA LEU A 442 -7.74 17.32 -26.55
C LEU A 442 -7.26 18.21 -25.39
N SER A 443 -7.47 19.52 -25.49
CA SER A 443 -7.26 20.42 -24.37
C SER A 443 -8.17 20.07 -23.20
N ASN A 444 -7.68 20.31 -21.98
CA ASN A 444 -8.48 20.18 -20.74
C ASN A 444 -8.89 18.74 -20.34
N GLU A 445 -8.17 17.70 -20.79
CA GLU A 445 -8.40 16.30 -20.39
C GLU A 445 -7.65 15.92 -19.10
N ILE A 446 -8.14 14.88 -18.42
CA ILE A 446 -7.50 14.26 -17.25
C ILE A 446 -7.00 12.90 -17.65
N VAL A 447 -5.69 12.68 -17.60
CA VAL A 447 -5.04 11.39 -17.89
C VAL A 447 -4.60 10.77 -16.57
N ILE A 448 -5.04 9.53 -16.33
CA ILE A 448 -4.70 8.79 -15.10
C ILE A 448 -3.99 7.51 -15.51
N CYS A 449 -2.69 7.40 -15.19
CA CYS A 449 -1.91 6.20 -15.39
C CYS A 449 -2.05 5.27 -14.18
N LEU A 450 -2.59 4.08 -14.42
CA LEU A 450 -2.99 3.09 -13.42
C LEU A 450 -2.14 1.83 -13.55
N GLY A 451 -1.44 1.44 -12.49
CA GLY A 451 -0.68 0.19 -12.48
C GLY A 451 0.51 0.17 -11.53
N ALA A 452 0.87 -1.04 -11.09
CA ALA A 452 2.00 -1.27 -10.19
C ALA A 452 3.35 -1.44 -10.94
N GLY A 453 3.32 -1.55 -12.28
CA GLY A 453 4.47 -1.81 -13.13
C GLY A 453 5.20 -0.56 -13.64
N SER A 454 5.65 -0.62 -14.89
CA SER A 454 6.47 0.41 -15.56
C SER A 454 5.70 1.66 -15.98
N ILE A 455 4.38 1.64 -15.99
CA ILE A 455 3.54 2.77 -16.45
C ILE A 455 3.84 4.07 -15.68
N SER A 456 4.16 3.98 -14.40
CA SER A 456 4.57 5.13 -13.58
C SER A 456 5.87 5.77 -14.08
N LYS A 457 6.82 4.96 -14.56
CA LYS A 457 8.06 5.45 -15.16
C LYS A 457 7.76 6.15 -16.47
N TRP A 458 6.96 5.54 -17.34
CA TRP A 458 6.57 6.10 -18.64
C TRP A 458 5.99 7.50 -18.50
N VAL A 459 4.99 7.69 -17.63
CA VAL A 459 4.37 9.01 -17.48
C VAL A 459 5.30 10.06 -16.83
N ARG A 460 6.24 9.64 -15.99
CA ARG A 460 7.15 10.57 -15.29
C ARG A 460 8.35 11.01 -16.12
N GLU A 461 8.78 10.17 -17.06
CA GLU A 461 9.91 10.43 -17.94
C GLU A 461 9.46 10.95 -19.33
N MET A 462 8.15 11.06 -19.55
CA MET A 462 7.58 11.49 -20.82
C MET A 462 7.71 13.01 -21.00
N ASN A 463 8.44 13.41 -22.05
CA ASN A 463 8.48 14.79 -22.55
C ASN A 463 7.40 14.95 -23.62
N LEU A 464 6.34 15.72 -23.35
CA LEU A 464 5.21 16.02 -24.25
C LEU A 464 5.31 17.44 -24.80
#